data_9d6adc76286d9bfc9f2cff60b1d51225
#
_entry.id   9d6adc76286d9bfc9f2cff60b1d51225
#
_cell.length_a   1.000
_cell.length_b   1.000
_cell.length_c   1.000
_cell.angle_alpha   90.00
_cell.angle_beta   90.00
_cell.angle_gamma   90.00
#
_symmetry.space_group_name_H-M   'P 1'
#
loop_
_entity.id
_entity.type
_entity.pdbx_description
1 polymer ?
#
loop_
_entity_poly.entity_id
_entity_poly.type
_entity_poly.pdbx_seq_one_letter_code
_entity_poly.pdbx_strand_id
1 'polypeptide(L)'
;MSLSASMEDYLEAIIEIGREHPALRVRDVAKRLGVKMPSVTGALKNLESKGFIRHERYDYIELTDMGIDLAKSIVARHKVILAFLTEIIGVDRETAESEACGIEHIISAGTMEKLTE
;
A
#
# COMPACT_ATOMS: atom_id res chain seq x y z
N MET A 1 -11.03 4.85 -11.05
CA MET A 1 -9.69 5.21 -11.49
C MET A 1 -8.66 4.45 -10.66
N SER A 2 -7.80 3.72 -11.33
CA SER A 2 -6.79 2.92 -10.63
C SER A 2 -5.52 3.74 -10.40
N LEU A 3 -4.85 3.48 -9.28
CA LEU A 3 -3.54 4.04 -9.00
C LEU A 3 -2.46 3.19 -9.64
N SER A 4 -1.30 3.78 -9.89
CA SER A 4 -0.13 3.01 -10.28
C SER A 4 0.33 2.11 -9.13
N ALA A 5 1.10 1.07 -9.46
CA ALA A 5 1.68 0.18 -8.45
C ALA A 5 2.47 0.97 -7.41
N SER A 6 3.25 1.95 -7.85
CA SER A 6 4.05 2.78 -6.94
C SER A 6 3.17 3.57 -5.97
N MET A 7 2.07 4.16 -6.45
CA MET A 7 1.16 4.91 -5.59
C MET A 7 0.45 4.00 -4.59
N GLU A 8 0.11 2.78 -5.00
CA GLU A 8 -0.47 1.80 -4.09
C GLU A 8 0.51 1.39 -3.00
N ASP A 9 1.79 1.25 -3.33
CA ASP A 9 2.84 0.97 -2.35
C ASP A 9 2.92 2.08 -1.30
N TYR A 10 2.81 3.34 -1.72
CA TYR A 10 2.81 4.47 -0.79
C TYR A 10 1.62 4.41 0.17
N LEU A 11 0.42 4.14 -0.34
CA LEU A 11 -0.77 4.03 0.51
C LEU A 11 -0.65 2.88 1.51
N GLU A 12 -0.16 1.75 1.05
CA GLU A 12 0.04 0.58 1.91
C GLU A 12 1.03 0.90 3.04
N ALA A 13 2.14 1.54 2.70
CA ALA A 13 3.13 1.94 3.69
C ALA A 13 2.53 2.93 4.71
N ILE A 14 1.77 3.90 4.24
CA ILE A 14 1.16 4.90 5.10
C ILE A 14 0.21 4.27 6.12
N ILE A 15 -0.66 3.36 5.69
CA ILE A 15 -1.60 2.73 6.62
C ILE A 15 -0.88 1.81 7.61
N GLU A 16 0.14 1.10 7.17
CA GLU A 16 0.90 0.21 8.04
C GLU A 16 1.70 0.96 9.10
N ILE A 17 2.40 2.01 8.70
CA ILE A 17 3.17 2.85 9.63
C ILE A 17 2.22 3.58 10.59
N GLY A 18 1.11 4.08 10.07
CA GLY A 18 0.14 4.82 10.86
C GLY A 18 -0.50 4.03 11.98
N ARG A 19 -0.55 2.70 11.86
CA ARG A 19 -1.04 1.83 12.93
C ARG A 19 -0.11 1.83 14.15
N GLU A 20 1.19 1.97 13.91
CA GLU A 20 2.20 1.96 14.96
C GLU A 20 2.56 3.38 15.43
N HIS A 21 2.52 4.34 14.52
CA HIS A 21 2.95 5.71 14.76
C HIS A 21 1.91 6.71 14.28
N PRO A 22 1.02 7.21 15.16
CA PRO A 22 -0.02 8.16 14.75
C PRO A 22 0.53 9.45 14.14
N ALA A 23 1.74 9.87 14.51
CA ALA A 23 2.37 11.08 13.99
C ALA A 23 3.27 10.76 12.80
N LEU A 24 2.67 10.25 11.72
CA LEU A 24 3.36 9.84 10.51
C LEU A 24 3.87 11.03 9.71
N ARG A 25 5.14 10.98 9.30
CA ARG A 25 5.79 12.05 8.51
C ARG A 25 6.44 11.49 7.25
N VAL A 26 6.79 12.42 6.34
CA VAL A 26 7.49 12.09 5.08
C VAL A 26 8.71 11.20 5.32
N ARG A 27 9.53 11.52 6.31
CA ARG A 27 10.75 10.74 6.61
C ARG A 27 10.46 9.29 6.96
N ASP A 28 9.33 9.05 7.61
CA ASP A 28 8.93 7.69 8.01
C ASP A 28 8.60 6.84 6.79
N VAL A 29 7.90 7.43 5.83
CA VAL A 29 7.55 6.76 4.56
C VAL A 29 8.81 6.51 3.73
N ALA A 30 9.69 7.52 3.65
CA ALA A 30 10.94 7.41 2.89
C ALA A 30 11.79 6.26 3.44
N LYS A 31 11.90 6.16 4.76
CA LYS A 31 12.67 5.12 5.42
C LYS A 31 12.05 3.74 5.16
N ARG A 32 10.73 3.61 5.29
CA ARG A 32 10.02 2.35 5.10
C ARG A 32 10.18 1.81 3.68
N LEU A 33 10.08 2.68 2.68
CA LEU A 33 10.14 2.28 1.27
C LEU A 33 11.56 2.30 0.68
N GLY A 34 12.53 2.81 1.43
CA GLY A 34 13.92 2.89 0.95
C GLY A 34 14.09 3.87 -0.20
N VAL A 35 13.33 4.96 -0.19
CA VAL A 35 13.38 5.99 -1.23
C VAL A 35 13.76 7.33 -0.63
N LYS A 36 14.13 8.29 -1.51
CA LYS A 36 14.50 9.62 -1.07
C LYS A 36 13.27 10.47 -0.77
N MET A 37 13.42 11.41 0.18
CA MET A 37 12.31 12.27 0.59
C MET A 37 11.64 13.04 -0.55
N PRO A 38 12.38 13.60 -1.54
CA PRO A 38 11.73 14.26 -2.68
C PRO A 38 10.77 13.34 -3.45
N SER A 39 11.10 12.05 -3.57
CA SER A 39 10.21 11.08 -4.23
C SER A 39 8.92 10.91 -3.44
N VAL A 40 9.01 10.84 -2.12
CA VAL A 40 7.84 10.74 -1.24
C VAL A 40 6.98 11.99 -1.39
N THR A 41 7.59 13.18 -1.34
CA THR A 41 6.87 14.45 -1.47
C THR A 41 6.08 14.52 -2.76
N GLY A 42 6.68 14.09 -3.88
CA GLY A 42 5.99 14.06 -5.17
C GLY A 42 4.81 13.09 -5.17
N ALA A 43 5.00 11.90 -4.61
CA ALA A 43 3.93 10.91 -4.49
C ALA A 43 2.79 11.41 -3.62
N LEU A 44 3.12 12.06 -2.50
CA LEU A 44 2.11 12.60 -1.59
C LEU A 44 1.25 13.69 -2.25
N LYS A 45 1.86 14.54 -3.07
CA LYS A 45 1.11 15.55 -3.82
C LYS A 45 0.11 14.90 -4.76
N ASN A 46 0.51 13.82 -5.42
CA ASN A 46 -0.36 13.06 -6.31
C ASN A 46 -1.53 12.45 -5.53
N LEU A 47 -1.24 11.79 -4.42
CA LEU A 47 -2.26 11.16 -3.58
C LEU A 47 -3.22 12.19 -2.97
N GLU A 48 -2.69 13.34 -2.57
CA GLU A 48 -3.51 14.42 -2.02
C GLU A 48 -4.45 14.99 -3.08
N SER A 49 -3.95 15.19 -4.30
CA SER A 49 -4.78 15.72 -5.40
C SER A 49 -5.92 14.77 -5.76
N LYS A 50 -5.76 13.49 -5.50
CA LYS A 50 -6.78 12.47 -5.76
C LYS A 50 -7.70 12.22 -4.55
N GLY A 51 -7.44 12.90 -3.44
CA GLY A 51 -8.30 12.83 -2.27
C GLY A 51 -8.03 11.67 -1.32
N PHE A 52 -6.90 11.00 -1.45
CA PHE A 52 -6.58 9.84 -0.60
C PHE A 52 -5.89 10.21 0.70
N ILE A 53 -5.19 11.33 0.72
CA ILE A 53 -4.48 11.80 1.92
C ILE A 53 -4.64 13.29 2.11
N ARG A 54 -4.35 13.74 3.33
CA ARG A 54 -4.11 15.14 3.66
C ARG A 54 -2.69 15.26 4.18
N HIS A 55 -1.94 16.24 3.69
CA HIS A 55 -0.60 16.54 4.16
C HIS A 55 -0.66 17.80 4.99
N GLU A 56 -0.74 17.61 6.30
CA GLU A 56 -0.97 18.67 7.27
C GLU A 56 0.28 19.51 7.54
N ARG A 57 0.09 20.62 8.29
CA ARG A 57 1.20 21.42 8.81
C ARG A 57 2.13 20.54 9.62
N TYR A 58 3.40 20.92 9.68
CA TYR A 58 4.44 20.19 10.41
C TYR A 58 4.70 18.79 9.83
N ASP A 59 4.39 18.63 8.55
CA ASP A 59 4.75 17.43 7.79
C ASP A 59 3.99 16.15 8.19
N TYR A 60 2.88 16.28 8.92
CA TYR A 60 2.06 15.12 9.25
C TYR A 60 1.22 14.67 8.06
N ILE A 61 1.13 13.37 7.88
CA ILE A 61 0.36 12.74 6.80
C ILE A 61 -0.85 12.04 7.43
N GLU A 62 -2.03 12.29 6.87
CA GLU A 62 -3.27 11.67 7.34
C GLU A 62 -4.03 11.09 6.17
N LEU A 63 -4.51 9.85 6.32
CA LEU A 63 -5.37 9.24 5.33
C LEU A 63 -6.80 9.79 5.45
N THR A 64 -7.42 10.07 4.30
CA THR A 64 -8.84 10.37 4.25
C THR A 64 -9.61 9.06 4.35
N ASP A 65 -10.93 9.11 4.55
CA ASP A 65 -11.77 7.91 4.55
C ASP A 65 -11.58 7.11 3.26
N MET A 66 -11.52 7.81 2.12
CA MET A 66 -11.28 7.20 0.81
C MET A 66 -9.92 6.53 0.75
N GLY A 67 -8.90 7.17 1.34
CA GLY A 67 -7.55 6.61 1.41
C GLY A 67 -7.48 5.38 2.29
N ILE A 68 -8.18 5.39 3.42
CA ILE A 68 -8.24 4.23 4.33
C ILE A 68 -8.89 3.04 3.63
N ASP A 69 -10.01 3.26 2.95
CA ASP A 69 -10.72 2.20 2.25
C ASP A 69 -9.85 1.56 1.17
N LEU A 70 -9.18 2.39 0.36
CA LEU A 70 -8.31 1.88 -0.69
C LEU A 70 -7.11 1.14 -0.10
N ALA A 71 -6.48 1.70 0.93
CA ALA A 71 -5.32 1.07 1.57
C ALA A 71 -5.67 -0.29 2.18
N LYS A 72 -6.82 -0.39 2.83
CA LYS A 72 -7.31 -1.67 3.38
C LYS A 72 -7.54 -2.70 2.28
N SER A 73 -8.07 -2.28 1.14
CA SER A 73 -8.28 -3.14 -0.01
C SER A 73 -6.95 -3.71 -0.53
N ILE A 74 -5.93 -2.86 -0.62
CA ILE A 74 -4.60 -3.28 -1.06
C ILE A 74 -4.00 -4.30 -0.09
N VAL A 75 -4.08 -4.03 1.20
CA VAL A 75 -3.56 -4.94 2.24
C VAL A 75 -4.30 -6.28 2.18
N ALA A 76 -5.62 -6.27 1.98
CA ALA A 76 -6.41 -7.48 1.89
C ALA A 76 -6.01 -8.32 0.68
N ARG A 77 -5.77 -7.68 -0.47
CA ARG A 77 -5.30 -8.39 -1.67
C ARG A 77 -3.97 -9.08 -1.42
N HIS A 78 -3.04 -8.38 -0.76
CA HIS A 78 -1.74 -8.95 -0.44
C HIS A 78 -1.88 -10.22 0.40
N LYS A 79 -2.70 -10.16 1.46
CA LYS A 79 -2.90 -11.30 2.36
C LYS A 79 -3.48 -12.53 1.65
N VAL A 80 -4.47 -12.32 0.79
CA VAL A 80 -5.09 -13.42 0.04
C VAL A 80 -4.08 -14.08 -0.91
N ILE A 81 -3.33 -13.27 -1.66
CA ILE A 81 -2.34 -13.77 -2.60
C ILE A 81 -1.23 -14.50 -1.85
N LEU A 82 -0.76 -13.93 -0.75
CA LEU A 82 0.28 -14.54 0.08
C LEU A 82 -0.17 -15.93 0.58
N ALA A 83 -1.37 -16.01 1.10
CA ALA A 83 -1.93 -17.28 1.58
C ALA A 83 -2.02 -18.31 0.47
N PHE A 84 -2.45 -17.91 -0.72
CA PHE A 84 -2.51 -18.80 -1.87
C PHE A 84 -1.13 -19.34 -2.23
N LEU A 85 -0.13 -18.46 -2.31
CA LEU A 85 1.22 -18.86 -2.69
C LEU A 85 1.86 -19.79 -1.66
N THR A 86 1.69 -19.50 -0.37
CA THR A 86 2.30 -20.30 0.69
C THR A 86 1.53 -21.58 0.99
N GLU A 87 0.22 -21.52 1.12
CA GLU A 87 -0.61 -22.63 1.59
C GLU A 87 -1.07 -23.58 0.49
N ILE A 88 -1.35 -23.07 -0.70
CA ILE A 88 -1.84 -23.89 -1.82
C ILE A 88 -0.71 -24.35 -2.72
N ILE A 89 0.15 -23.42 -3.15
CA ILE A 89 1.25 -23.73 -4.08
C ILE A 89 2.49 -24.23 -3.33
N GLY A 90 2.69 -23.78 -2.10
CA GLY A 90 3.82 -24.24 -1.29
C GLY A 90 5.10 -23.41 -1.49
N VAL A 91 4.97 -22.18 -1.94
CA VAL A 91 6.11 -21.27 -2.08
C VAL A 91 6.60 -20.86 -0.69
N ASP A 92 7.92 -20.75 -0.50
CA ASP A 92 8.44 -20.31 0.78
C ASP A 92 8.00 -18.87 1.09
N ARG A 93 7.89 -18.55 2.37
CA ARG A 93 7.33 -17.27 2.83
C ARG A 93 8.03 -16.05 2.27
N GLU A 94 9.35 -16.05 2.26
CA GLU A 94 10.13 -14.92 1.78
C GLU A 94 9.87 -14.62 0.30
N THR A 95 9.93 -15.68 -0.53
CA THR A 95 9.63 -15.55 -1.96
C THR A 95 8.18 -15.13 -2.18
N ALA A 96 7.26 -15.75 -1.44
CA ALA A 96 5.83 -15.45 -1.57
C ALA A 96 5.52 -14.00 -1.21
N GLU A 97 6.15 -13.45 -0.18
CA GLU A 97 5.97 -12.04 0.18
C GLU A 97 6.36 -11.10 -0.96
N SER A 98 7.52 -11.36 -1.56
CA SER A 98 8.00 -10.56 -2.68
C SER A 98 7.07 -10.65 -3.89
N GLU A 99 6.67 -11.87 -4.24
CA GLU A 99 5.83 -12.09 -5.42
C GLU A 99 4.40 -11.61 -5.22
N ALA A 100 3.85 -11.78 -4.01
CA ALA A 100 2.52 -11.28 -3.70
C ALA A 100 2.45 -9.76 -3.84
N CYS A 101 3.49 -9.07 -3.43
CA CYS A 101 3.59 -7.62 -3.58
C CYS A 101 3.46 -7.18 -5.04
N GLY A 102 4.09 -7.90 -5.96
CA GLY A 102 3.97 -7.62 -7.39
C GLY A 102 2.59 -7.97 -7.94
N ILE A 103 2.08 -9.13 -7.58
CA ILE A 103 0.80 -9.63 -8.11
C ILE A 103 -0.38 -8.76 -7.69
N GLU A 104 -0.39 -8.27 -6.44
CA GLU A 104 -1.52 -7.48 -5.91
C GLU A 104 -1.81 -6.23 -6.73
N HIS A 105 -0.79 -5.68 -7.41
CA HIS A 105 -0.94 -4.45 -8.18
C HIS A 105 -1.41 -4.69 -9.60
N ILE A 106 -1.34 -5.92 -10.12
CA ILE A 106 -1.72 -6.23 -11.50
C ILE A 106 -2.95 -7.10 -11.61
N ILE A 107 -3.34 -7.77 -10.54
CA ILE A 107 -4.46 -8.70 -10.55
C ILE A 107 -5.79 -7.94 -10.65
N SER A 108 -6.72 -8.41 -11.48
CA SER A 108 -8.03 -7.79 -11.62
C SER A 108 -8.95 -8.13 -10.46
N ALA A 109 -9.98 -7.29 -10.27
CA ALA A 109 -10.99 -7.52 -9.26
C ALA A 109 -11.69 -8.88 -9.47
N GLY A 110 -11.96 -9.22 -10.73
CA GLY A 110 -12.59 -10.50 -11.06
C GLY A 110 -11.74 -11.70 -10.69
N THR A 111 -10.43 -11.61 -10.96
CA THR A 111 -9.50 -12.68 -10.59
C THR A 111 -9.37 -12.79 -9.07
N MET A 112 -9.31 -11.65 -8.37
CA MET A 112 -9.26 -11.65 -6.91
C MET A 112 -10.50 -12.30 -6.30
N GLU A 113 -11.66 -12.03 -6.85
CA GLU A 113 -12.91 -12.62 -6.38
C GLU A 113 -12.88 -14.13 -6.50
N LYS A 114 -12.39 -14.65 -7.63
CA LYS A 114 -12.24 -16.10 -7.83
C LYS A 114 -11.21 -16.71 -6.89
N LEU A 115 -10.15 -15.99 -6.61
CA LEU A 115 -9.10 -16.45 -5.72
C LEU A 115 -9.59 -16.60 -4.28
N THR A 116 -10.56 -15.79 -3.88
CA THR A 116 -11.12 -15.83 -2.52
C THR A 116 -12.23 -16.85 -2.34
N GLU A 117 -12.68 -17.48 -3.40
CA GLU A 117 -13.72 -18.52 -3.33
C GLU A 117 -13.25 -19.83 -2.69
#